data_661a8eabcb7087da5bf88de6e97cdd79
#
_entry.id   661a8eabcb7087da5bf88de6e97cdd79
#
_cell.length_a   1.000
_cell.length_b   1.000
_cell.length_c   1.000
_cell.angle_alpha   90.00
_cell.angle_beta   90.00
_cell.angle_gamma   90.00
#
_symmetry.space_group_name_H-M   'P 1'
#
loop_
_entity.id
_entity.type
_entity.pdbx_description
1 polymer ?
#
loop_
_entity_poly.entity_id
_entity_poly.type
_entity_poly.pdbx_seq_one_letter_code
_entity_poly.pdbx_strand_id
1 'polypeptide(L)'
;MAISFLLSDKKGTGKTAMAAAMMMFLRDKNKRAAYYKPFSDSPESDGDVSFISGVFDDLDIPAPNPILEGSIDQIGQLMASHLSRLNNASDQVLVEMPDAETMPGAIAVGAANQWSSIGAKGLFILKYHTGVDQTFVSSVCNPFNNPLKSIVFNQVTTHRTGELSRQLIPIINSSGLRVLGAIPEHRAMLTVTLRQIAAQLDGAWLEDPKDPDSSIAHFLVGGNIMDSGPNYFGRYSDQAVIVRAERPDIQMVSLGGDTK
;
A
#
# COMPACT_ATOMS: atom_id res chain seq x y z
N MET A 1 -25.82 -2.68 1.29
CA MET A 1 -24.74 -3.24 2.13
C MET A 1 -23.78 -3.98 1.22
N ALA A 2 -22.50 -3.71 1.32
CA ALA A 2 -21.52 -4.33 0.44
C ALA A 2 -20.23 -4.63 1.22
N ILE A 3 -19.68 -5.83 1.00
CA ILE A 3 -18.38 -6.24 1.51
C ILE A 3 -17.41 -6.30 0.33
N SER A 4 -16.26 -5.66 0.47
CA SER A 4 -15.19 -5.73 -0.53
C SER A 4 -13.90 -6.23 0.09
N PHE A 5 -13.37 -7.30 -0.46
CA PHE A 5 -12.07 -7.84 -0.10
C PHE A 5 -10.98 -7.15 -0.92
N LEU A 6 -9.97 -6.65 -0.25
CA LEU A 6 -8.75 -6.15 -0.85
C LEU A 6 -7.71 -7.26 -0.82
N LEU A 7 -7.28 -7.68 -1.98
CA LEU A 7 -6.46 -8.87 -2.21
C LEU A 7 -5.15 -8.45 -2.91
N SER A 8 -4.08 -9.17 -2.70
CA SER A 8 -2.82 -8.97 -3.43
C SER A 8 -1.99 -10.27 -3.47
N ASP A 9 -1.04 -10.31 -4.39
CA ASP A 9 -0.05 -11.37 -4.50
C ASP A 9 1.02 -11.29 -3.40
N LYS A 10 1.43 -10.07 -3.02
CA LYS A 10 2.53 -9.82 -2.08
C LYS A 10 2.32 -8.56 -1.24
N LYS A 11 3.20 -8.35 -0.25
CA LYS A 11 3.27 -7.13 0.57
C LYS A 11 3.62 -5.89 -0.28
N GLY A 12 3.23 -4.71 0.21
CA GLY A 12 3.62 -3.43 -0.38
C GLY A 12 2.93 -3.07 -1.70
N THR A 13 1.87 -3.77 -2.11
CA THR A 13 1.09 -3.45 -3.30
C THR A 13 0.19 -2.22 -3.13
N GLY A 14 -0.03 -1.76 -1.88
CA GLY A 14 -0.84 -0.59 -1.55
C GLY A 14 -2.29 -0.90 -1.18
N LYS A 15 -2.58 -2.08 -0.62
CA LYS A 15 -3.93 -2.44 -0.13
C LYS A 15 -4.45 -1.42 0.88
N THR A 16 -3.68 -1.12 1.91
CA THR A 16 -4.04 -0.19 2.99
C THR A 16 -4.27 1.23 2.47
N ALA A 17 -3.39 1.73 1.59
CA ALA A 17 -3.58 3.03 0.94
C ALA A 17 -4.85 3.07 0.07
N MET A 18 -5.16 1.96 -0.63
CA MET A 18 -6.40 1.83 -1.39
C MET A 18 -7.62 1.81 -0.47
N ALA A 19 -7.56 1.10 0.67
CA ALA A 19 -8.62 1.11 1.67
C ALA A 19 -8.89 2.53 2.15
N ALA A 20 -7.85 3.26 2.57
CA ALA A 20 -7.96 4.64 3.03
C ALA A 20 -8.59 5.55 1.96
N ALA A 21 -8.10 5.48 0.70
CA ALA A 21 -8.64 6.27 -0.40
C ALA A 21 -10.12 5.96 -0.69
N MET A 22 -10.51 4.67 -0.66
CA MET A 22 -11.90 4.27 -0.84
C MET A 22 -12.79 4.76 0.31
N MET A 23 -12.30 4.72 1.54
CA MET A 23 -13.03 5.22 2.71
C MET A 23 -13.21 6.74 2.65
N MET A 24 -12.17 7.50 2.30
CA MET A 24 -12.27 8.94 2.07
C MET A 24 -13.31 9.27 1.01
N PHE A 25 -13.25 8.57 -0.13
CA PHE A 25 -14.23 8.75 -1.21
C PHE A 25 -15.66 8.45 -0.75
N LEU A 26 -15.87 7.38 0.03
CA LEU A 26 -17.18 7.03 0.55
C LEU A 26 -17.68 8.09 1.54
N ARG A 27 -16.82 8.61 2.41
CA ARG A 27 -17.13 9.69 3.34
C ARG A 27 -17.55 10.96 2.61
N ASP A 28 -16.86 11.33 1.53
CA ASP A 28 -17.22 12.48 0.68
C ASP A 28 -18.61 12.28 0.00
N LYS A 29 -19.07 11.05 -0.15
CA LYS A 29 -20.41 10.69 -0.64
C LYS A 29 -21.43 10.50 0.48
N ASN A 30 -21.11 10.89 1.72
CA ASN A 30 -21.94 10.68 2.92
C ASN A 30 -22.29 9.19 3.14
N LYS A 31 -21.37 8.28 2.81
CA LYS A 31 -21.48 6.85 3.06
C LYS A 31 -20.59 6.45 4.23
N ARG A 32 -21.11 5.63 5.11
CA ARG A 32 -20.36 5.06 6.21
C ARG A 32 -19.55 3.88 5.71
N ALA A 33 -18.25 3.95 5.86
CA ALA A 33 -17.34 2.87 5.56
C ALA A 33 -16.78 2.28 6.85
N ALA A 34 -16.58 0.96 6.88
CA ALA A 34 -15.83 0.28 7.92
C ALA A 34 -14.61 -0.40 7.33
N TYR A 35 -13.56 -0.49 8.13
CA TYR A 35 -12.33 -1.21 7.80
C TYR A 35 -12.19 -2.43 8.70
N TYR A 36 -11.73 -3.53 8.11
CA TYR A 36 -11.43 -4.75 8.85
C TYR A 36 -10.21 -5.44 8.26
N LYS A 37 -9.21 -5.68 9.10
CA LYS A 37 -8.05 -6.51 8.81
C LYS A 37 -8.13 -7.73 9.71
N PRO A 38 -8.54 -8.90 9.19
CA PRO A 38 -8.81 -10.07 10.04
C PRO A 38 -7.56 -10.69 10.63
N PHE A 39 -6.41 -10.60 9.95
CA PHE A 39 -5.17 -11.25 10.35
C PHE A 39 -3.95 -10.37 10.16
N SER A 40 -2.98 -10.51 11.07
CA SER A 40 -1.68 -9.83 11.03
C SER A 40 -0.58 -10.74 11.54
N ASP A 41 0.63 -10.54 11.05
CA ASP A 41 1.86 -11.12 11.63
C ASP A 41 2.28 -10.42 12.94
N SER A 42 1.77 -9.23 13.20
CA SER A 42 2.02 -8.43 14.40
C SER A 42 0.71 -7.81 14.93
N PRO A 43 -0.24 -8.60 15.47
CA PRO A 43 -1.59 -8.13 15.79
C PRO A 43 -1.65 -6.96 16.78
N GLU A 44 -0.74 -6.95 17.77
CA GLU A 44 -0.72 -5.93 18.84
C GLU A 44 -0.14 -4.58 18.36
N SER A 45 0.61 -4.58 17.26
CA SER A 45 1.30 -3.40 16.71
C SER A 45 1.17 -3.30 15.19
N ASP A 46 -0.01 -3.67 14.66
CA ASP A 46 -0.23 -3.66 13.22
C ASP A 46 -0.18 -2.23 12.65
N GLY A 47 0.76 -2.00 11.76
CA GLY A 47 1.02 -0.69 11.16
C GLY A 47 -0.11 -0.20 10.26
N ASP A 48 -0.84 -1.11 9.59
CA ASP A 48 -1.94 -0.75 8.69
C ASP A 48 -3.17 -0.32 9.51
N VAL A 49 -3.48 -1.05 10.58
CA VAL A 49 -4.55 -0.69 11.53
C VAL A 49 -4.23 0.66 12.19
N SER A 50 -2.99 0.84 12.65
CA SER A 50 -2.53 2.11 13.24
C SER A 50 -2.64 3.27 12.25
N PHE A 51 -2.27 3.06 11.00
CA PHE A 51 -2.39 4.06 9.94
C PHE A 51 -3.86 4.43 9.68
N ILE A 52 -4.73 3.46 9.50
CA ILE A 52 -6.16 3.72 9.26
C ILE A 52 -6.80 4.43 10.47
N SER A 53 -6.50 4.00 11.69
CA SER A 53 -6.98 4.66 12.92
C SER A 53 -6.48 6.10 13.05
N GLY A 54 -5.26 6.40 12.58
CA GLY A 54 -4.71 7.75 12.58
C GLY A 54 -5.32 8.68 11.53
N VAL A 55 -5.87 8.11 10.44
CA VAL A 55 -6.56 8.88 9.38
C VAL A 55 -8.06 9.04 9.68
N PHE A 56 -8.64 8.07 10.38
CA PHE A 56 -10.07 7.99 10.69
C PHE A 56 -10.23 7.69 12.18
N ASP A 57 -10.27 8.71 13.01
CA ASP A 57 -10.32 8.65 14.47
C ASP A 57 -11.67 8.20 15.04
N ASP A 58 -12.70 8.17 14.22
CA ASP A 58 -14.08 7.77 14.58
C ASP A 58 -14.42 6.30 14.29
N LEU A 59 -13.44 5.49 13.81
CA LEU A 59 -13.68 4.11 13.46
C LEU A 59 -13.48 3.13 14.61
N ASP A 60 -14.43 2.24 14.78
CA ASP A 60 -14.29 1.03 15.60
C ASP A 60 -13.69 -0.10 14.74
N ILE A 61 -12.36 -0.20 14.76
CA ILE A 61 -11.62 -1.21 14.01
C ILE A 61 -11.36 -2.41 14.92
N PRO A 62 -11.88 -3.61 14.58
CA PRO A 62 -11.56 -4.82 15.34
C PRO A 62 -10.08 -5.14 15.27
N ALA A 63 -9.49 -5.50 16.40
CA ALA A 63 -8.11 -5.95 16.45
C ALA A 63 -7.91 -7.16 15.53
N PRO A 64 -6.81 -7.22 14.74
CA PRO A 64 -6.52 -8.38 13.93
C PRO A 64 -6.14 -9.58 14.80
N ASN A 65 -6.37 -10.77 14.28
CA ASN A 65 -5.89 -12.00 14.89
C ASN A 65 -4.49 -12.36 14.38
N PRO A 66 -3.72 -13.17 15.11
CA PRO A 66 -2.51 -13.77 14.55
C PRO A 66 -2.84 -14.55 13.27
N ILE A 67 -1.87 -14.64 12.36
CA ILE A 67 -2.00 -15.48 11.18
C ILE A 67 -2.08 -16.93 11.65
N LEU A 68 -3.20 -17.58 11.35
CA LEU A 68 -3.51 -18.93 11.83
C LEU A 68 -3.23 -19.97 10.74
N GLU A 69 -2.59 -21.05 11.14
CA GLU A 69 -2.65 -22.32 10.43
C GLU A 69 -3.97 -23.02 10.84
N GLY A 70 -5.05 -22.70 10.14
CA GLY A 70 -6.40 -23.20 10.46
C GLY A 70 -7.14 -23.69 9.23
N SER A 71 -8.28 -24.38 9.44
CA SER A 71 -9.16 -24.73 8.34
C SER A 71 -9.91 -23.49 7.84
N ILE A 72 -10.35 -23.53 6.56
CA ILE A 72 -11.14 -22.46 5.93
C ILE A 72 -12.39 -22.13 6.77
N ASP A 73 -13.04 -23.15 7.34
CA ASP A 73 -14.24 -22.98 8.15
C ASP A 73 -13.97 -22.24 9.47
N GLN A 74 -12.86 -22.54 10.13
CA GLN A 74 -12.45 -21.82 11.35
C GLN A 74 -12.18 -20.35 11.08
N ILE A 75 -11.49 -20.05 10.00
CA ILE A 75 -11.22 -18.69 9.57
C ILE A 75 -12.51 -17.95 9.20
N GLY A 76 -13.40 -18.62 8.46
CA GLY A 76 -14.70 -18.08 8.10
C GLY A 76 -15.56 -17.76 9.33
N GLN A 77 -15.58 -18.62 10.32
CA GLN A 77 -16.32 -18.41 11.59
C GLN A 77 -15.73 -17.25 12.40
N LEU A 78 -14.40 -17.15 12.48
CA LEU A 78 -13.71 -16.07 13.18
C LEU A 78 -14.04 -14.71 12.57
N MET A 79 -14.10 -14.62 11.25
CA MET A 79 -14.46 -13.39 10.53
C MET A 79 -15.94 -13.04 10.61
N ALA A 80 -16.83 -14.05 10.74
CA ALA A 80 -18.27 -13.88 10.59
C ALA A 80 -18.89 -12.92 11.59
N SER A 81 -18.49 -12.97 12.87
CA SER A 81 -19.02 -12.12 13.92
C SER A 81 -18.70 -10.64 13.68
N HIS A 82 -17.44 -10.36 13.36
CA HIS A 82 -16.98 -9.00 13.06
C HIS A 82 -17.61 -8.45 11.78
N LEU A 83 -17.61 -9.24 10.71
CA LEU A 83 -18.20 -8.84 9.44
C LEU A 83 -19.70 -8.57 9.54
N SER A 84 -20.44 -9.40 10.28
CA SER A 84 -21.87 -9.18 10.52
C SER A 84 -22.12 -7.87 11.28
N ARG A 85 -21.34 -7.61 12.34
CA ARG A 85 -21.46 -6.36 13.12
C ARG A 85 -21.15 -5.14 12.26
N LEU A 86 -19.99 -5.14 11.57
CA LEU A 86 -19.57 -4.02 10.72
C LEU A 86 -20.52 -3.78 9.55
N ASN A 87 -21.00 -4.84 8.91
CA ASN A 87 -21.94 -4.74 7.80
C ASN A 87 -23.30 -4.19 8.19
N ASN A 88 -23.73 -4.39 9.44
CA ASN A 88 -24.96 -3.79 9.98
C ASN A 88 -24.78 -2.30 10.33
N ALA A 89 -23.57 -1.89 10.69
CA ALA A 89 -23.26 -0.53 11.13
C ALA A 89 -22.83 0.41 9.99
N SER A 90 -22.46 -0.13 8.80
CA SER A 90 -21.89 0.64 7.71
C SER A 90 -22.55 0.32 6.36
N ASP A 91 -22.37 1.21 5.39
CA ASP A 91 -22.85 1.02 4.01
C ASP A 91 -21.89 0.14 3.20
N GLN A 92 -20.59 0.16 3.55
CA GLN A 92 -19.53 -0.60 2.92
C GLN A 92 -18.52 -1.08 3.96
N VAL A 93 -18.15 -2.35 3.90
CA VAL A 93 -17.02 -2.91 4.66
C VAL A 93 -15.87 -3.22 3.73
N LEU A 94 -14.70 -2.67 4.02
CA LEU A 94 -13.46 -2.97 3.32
C LEU A 94 -12.65 -3.96 4.17
N VAL A 95 -12.39 -5.14 3.61
CA VAL A 95 -11.67 -6.22 4.29
C VAL A 95 -10.30 -6.36 3.67
N GLU A 96 -9.26 -6.00 4.40
CA GLU A 96 -7.89 -6.17 3.95
C GLU A 96 -7.36 -7.55 4.31
N MET A 97 -7.30 -8.44 3.32
CA MET A 97 -6.75 -9.78 3.52
C MET A 97 -5.22 -9.77 3.52
N PRO A 98 -4.58 -10.67 4.24
CA PRO A 98 -3.16 -10.94 4.07
C PRO A 98 -2.84 -11.23 2.61
N ASP A 99 -1.61 -10.95 2.18
CA ASP A 99 -1.15 -11.31 0.85
C ASP A 99 -0.86 -12.82 0.75
N ALA A 100 -0.71 -13.30 -0.49
CA ALA A 100 -0.50 -14.72 -0.75
C ALA A 100 0.86 -15.25 -0.25
N GLU A 101 1.83 -14.38 0.01
CA GLU A 101 3.12 -14.77 0.60
C GLU A 101 3.02 -14.97 2.12
N THR A 102 2.14 -14.21 2.78
CA THR A 102 1.99 -14.21 4.25
C THR A 102 1.02 -15.28 4.74
N MET A 103 -0.05 -15.57 3.98
CA MET A 103 -1.03 -16.60 4.33
C MET A 103 -1.02 -17.69 3.25
N PRO A 104 -1.03 -18.99 3.64
CA PRO A 104 -1.16 -20.06 2.64
C PRO A 104 -2.30 -19.77 1.67
N GLY A 105 -1.98 -19.65 0.38
CA GLY A 105 -2.90 -19.14 -0.64
C GLY A 105 -4.25 -19.88 -0.69
N ALA A 106 -4.25 -21.19 -0.41
CA ALA A 106 -5.47 -21.98 -0.34
C ALA A 106 -6.44 -21.51 0.74
N ILE A 107 -5.93 -21.02 1.89
CA ILE A 107 -6.74 -20.55 3.01
C ILE A 107 -7.35 -19.18 2.69
N ALA A 108 -6.53 -18.26 2.16
CA ALA A 108 -7.02 -16.94 1.76
C ALA A 108 -8.08 -17.04 0.65
N VAL A 109 -7.86 -17.91 -0.33
CA VAL A 109 -8.79 -18.20 -1.42
C VAL A 109 -10.10 -18.80 -0.88
N GLY A 110 -10.00 -19.78 0.00
CA GLY A 110 -11.17 -20.45 0.57
C GLY A 110 -12.04 -19.49 1.38
N ALA A 111 -11.44 -18.71 2.27
CA ALA A 111 -12.13 -17.70 3.07
C ALA A 111 -12.83 -16.66 2.18
N ALA A 112 -12.13 -16.10 1.20
CA ALA A 112 -12.71 -15.12 0.29
C ALA A 112 -13.85 -15.71 -0.57
N ASN A 113 -13.70 -16.94 -1.07
CA ASN A 113 -14.73 -17.62 -1.86
C ASN A 113 -15.98 -17.93 -1.04
N GLN A 114 -15.84 -18.29 0.22
CA GLN A 114 -16.98 -18.48 1.12
C GLN A 114 -17.85 -17.20 1.23
N TRP A 115 -17.22 -16.05 1.34
CA TRP A 115 -17.92 -14.77 1.42
C TRP A 115 -18.47 -14.29 0.06
N SER A 116 -17.88 -14.72 -1.05
CA SER A 116 -18.38 -14.38 -2.39
C SER A 116 -19.78 -14.94 -2.64
N SER A 117 -20.12 -16.08 -2.02
CA SER A 117 -21.45 -16.70 -2.14
C SER A 117 -22.58 -15.85 -1.59
N ILE A 118 -22.28 -14.92 -0.69
CA ILE A 118 -23.25 -13.98 -0.09
C ILE A 118 -23.12 -12.55 -0.67
N GLY A 119 -22.48 -12.42 -1.83
CA GLY A 119 -22.42 -11.17 -2.58
C GLY A 119 -21.20 -10.27 -2.28
N ALA A 120 -20.22 -10.74 -1.53
CA ALA A 120 -18.97 -10.01 -1.37
C ALA A 120 -18.22 -9.87 -2.71
N LYS A 121 -17.55 -8.73 -2.90
CA LYS A 121 -16.74 -8.44 -4.09
C LYS A 121 -15.26 -8.46 -3.73
N GLY A 122 -14.42 -8.68 -4.71
CA GLY A 122 -12.96 -8.64 -4.53
C GLY A 122 -12.32 -7.60 -5.43
N LEU A 123 -11.23 -7.04 -4.93
CA LEU A 123 -10.37 -6.14 -5.66
C LEU A 123 -8.92 -6.58 -5.46
N PHE A 124 -8.31 -7.10 -6.52
CA PHE A 124 -6.88 -7.37 -6.57
C PHE A 124 -6.12 -6.07 -6.81
N ILE A 125 -5.21 -5.75 -5.91
CA ILE A 125 -4.29 -4.64 -6.04
C ILE A 125 -2.93 -5.23 -6.37
N LEU A 126 -2.53 -5.11 -7.63
CA LEU A 126 -1.30 -5.68 -8.15
C LEU A 126 -0.30 -4.56 -8.48
N LYS A 127 0.91 -4.68 -7.96
CA LYS A 127 1.99 -3.79 -8.33
C LYS A 127 2.43 -4.10 -9.76
N TYR A 128 2.42 -3.08 -10.64
CA TYR A 128 2.86 -3.26 -12.03
C TYR A 128 4.39 -3.22 -12.15
N HIS A 129 4.96 -4.25 -12.76
CA HIS A 129 6.38 -4.35 -13.10
C HIS A 129 6.57 -5.14 -14.41
N THR A 130 7.80 -5.22 -14.91
CA THR A 130 8.12 -5.84 -16.22
C THR A 130 7.74 -7.32 -16.37
N GLY A 131 7.58 -8.05 -15.27
CA GLY A 131 7.20 -9.48 -15.30
C GLY A 131 5.69 -9.72 -15.20
N VAL A 132 4.87 -8.66 -15.19
CA VAL A 132 3.41 -8.81 -15.12
C VAL A 132 2.86 -8.98 -16.51
N ASP A 133 2.37 -10.19 -16.80
CA ASP A 133 1.68 -10.56 -18.03
C ASP A 133 0.31 -11.19 -17.73
N GLN A 134 -0.41 -11.59 -18.76
CA GLN A 134 -1.70 -12.26 -18.63
C GLN A 134 -1.59 -13.56 -17.81
N THR A 135 -0.54 -14.34 -18.01
CA THR A 135 -0.33 -15.63 -17.32
C THR A 135 -0.18 -15.41 -15.82
N PHE A 136 0.66 -14.45 -15.44
CA PHE A 136 0.83 -14.07 -14.04
C PHE A 136 -0.49 -13.62 -13.41
N VAL A 137 -1.20 -12.69 -14.04
CA VAL A 137 -2.47 -12.17 -13.53
C VAL A 137 -3.51 -13.29 -13.40
N SER A 138 -3.58 -14.18 -14.39
CA SER A 138 -4.47 -15.33 -14.36
C SER A 138 -4.13 -16.30 -13.22
N SER A 139 -2.86 -16.57 -12.98
CA SER A 139 -2.44 -17.47 -11.89
C SER A 139 -2.83 -16.93 -10.52
N VAL A 140 -2.76 -15.63 -10.31
CA VAL A 140 -3.15 -14.97 -9.06
C VAL A 140 -4.68 -14.94 -8.88
N CYS A 141 -5.44 -14.66 -9.94
CA CYS A 141 -6.87 -14.40 -9.83
C CYS A 141 -7.76 -15.63 -10.03
N ASN A 142 -7.33 -16.62 -10.83
CA ASN A 142 -8.17 -17.78 -11.18
C ASN A 142 -8.64 -18.64 -10.00
N PRO A 143 -7.89 -18.79 -8.90
CA PRO A 143 -8.35 -19.54 -7.73
C PRO A 143 -9.61 -18.93 -7.08
N PHE A 144 -9.90 -17.65 -7.33
CA PHE A 144 -11.03 -16.94 -6.71
C PHE A 144 -12.30 -17.01 -7.57
N ASN A 145 -13.46 -16.93 -6.91
CA ASN A 145 -14.76 -16.89 -7.57
C ASN A 145 -14.97 -15.57 -8.35
N ASN A 146 -15.84 -15.57 -9.35
CA ASN A 146 -16.06 -14.46 -10.27
C ASN A 146 -16.28 -13.08 -9.61
N PRO A 147 -17.12 -12.91 -8.56
CA PRO A 147 -17.29 -11.60 -7.94
C PRO A 147 -16.02 -11.00 -7.35
N LEU A 148 -14.98 -11.84 -7.11
CA LEU A 148 -13.72 -11.45 -6.50
C LEU A 148 -12.65 -11.06 -7.55
N LYS A 149 -12.93 -11.17 -8.85
CA LYS A 149 -11.93 -11.05 -9.92
C LYS A 149 -11.86 -9.65 -10.55
N SER A 150 -11.96 -8.59 -9.76
CA SER A 150 -11.66 -7.23 -10.22
C SER A 150 -10.21 -6.86 -9.90
N ILE A 151 -9.56 -6.13 -10.80
CA ILE A 151 -8.12 -5.84 -10.73
C ILE A 151 -7.88 -4.34 -10.84
N VAL A 152 -6.99 -3.82 -10.01
CA VAL A 152 -6.37 -2.51 -10.17
C VAL A 152 -4.86 -2.70 -10.21
N PHE A 153 -4.22 -2.20 -11.25
CA PHE A 153 -2.77 -2.08 -11.27
C PHE A 153 -2.36 -0.82 -10.50
N ASN A 154 -1.49 -0.99 -9.54
CA ASN A 154 -0.98 0.11 -8.71
C ASN A 154 0.52 0.33 -8.95
N GLN A 155 1.01 1.52 -8.59
CA GLN A 155 2.41 1.91 -8.72
C GLN A 155 2.91 1.77 -10.17
N VAL A 156 2.06 2.12 -11.15
CA VAL A 156 2.42 2.07 -12.57
C VAL A 156 3.33 3.25 -12.89
N THR A 157 4.56 2.96 -13.31
CA THR A 157 5.46 4.03 -13.73
C THR A 157 4.90 4.79 -14.95
N THR A 158 5.03 6.10 -14.94
CA THR A 158 4.36 7.00 -15.91
C THR A 158 4.62 6.60 -17.37
N HIS A 159 5.86 6.21 -17.70
CA HIS A 159 6.24 5.82 -19.06
C HIS A 159 5.62 4.48 -19.51
N ARG A 160 5.12 3.65 -18.58
CA ARG A 160 4.47 2.36 -18.88
C ARG A 160 2.95 2.39 -18.89
N THR A 161 2.35 3.49 -18.48
CA THR A 161 0.89 3.63 -18.45
C THR A 161 0.27 3.40 -19.82
N GLY A 162 0.91 3.90 -20.89
CA GLY A 162 0.44 3.72 -22.27
C GLY A 162 0.52 2.28 -22.76
N GLU A 163 1.59 1.56 -22.45
CA GLU A 163 1.78 0.15 -22.76
C GLU A 163 0.73 -0.71 -22.06
N LEU A 164 0.60 -0.53 -20.76
CA LEU A 164 -0.37 -1.24 -19.93
C LEU A 164 -1.81 -1.06 -20.46
N SER A 165 -2.22 0.19 -20.72
CA SER A 165 -3.58 0.50 -21.14
C SER A 165 -3.91 -0.01 -22.53
N ARG A 166 -2.95 0.02 -23.48
CA ARG A 166 -3.19 -0.35 -24.87
C ARG A 166 -2.95 -1.82 -25.17
N GLN A 167 -2.09 -2.49 -24.43
CA GLN A 167 -1.69 -3.88 -24.72
C GLN A 167 -2.22 -4.85 -23.66
N LEU A 168 -1.79 -4.72 -22.41
CA LEU A 168 -2.04 -5.74 -21.40
C LEU A 168 -3.50 -5.75 -20.89
N ILE A 169 -4.07 -4.59 -20.61
CA ILE A 169 -5.46 -4.50 -20.10
C ILE A 169 -6.48 -5.13 -21.05
N PRO A 170 -6.46 -4.88 -22.37
CA PRO A 170 -7.38 -5.53 -23.29
C PRO A 170 -7.24 -7.06 -23.31
N ILE A 171 -6.01 -7.57 -23.23
CA ILE A 171 -5.73 -9.01 -23.22
C ILE A 171 -6.30 -9.64 -21.93
N ILE A 172 -6.07 -9.03 -20.78
CA ILE A 172 -6.60 -9.51 -19.48
C ILE A 172 -8.14 -9.51 -19.51
N ASN A 173 -8.74 -8.42 -19.97
CA ASN A 173 -10.21 -8.33 -20.04
C ASN A 173 -10.81 -9.38 -20.97
N SER A 174 -10.14 -9.73 -22.07
CA SER A 174 -10.59 -10.80 -22.98
C SER A 174 -10.54 -12.19 -22.36
N SER A 175 -9.77 -12.40 -21.29
CA SER A 175 -9.70 -13.67 -20.55
C SER A 175 -10.77 -13.83 -19.47
N GLY A 176 -11.75 -12.92 -19.39
CA GLY A 176 -12.82 -12.96 -18.40
C GLY A 176 -12.49 -12.33 -17.05
N LEU A 177 -11.30 -11.75 -16.90
CA LEU A 177 -10.94 -10.93 -15.76
C LEU A 177 -11.33 -9.47 -16.02
N ARG A 178 -11.55 -8.68 -14.96
CA ARG A 178 -11.96 -7.29 -15.09
C ARG A 178 -10.92 -6.34 -14.52
N VAL A 179 -10.21 -5.64 -15.38
CA VAL A 179 -9.34 -4.55 -14.97
C VAL A 179 -10.15 -3.26 -14.83
N LEU A 180 -10.20 -2.70 -13.62
CA LEU A 180 -10.91 -1.46 -13.31
C LEU A 180 -10.09 -0.23 -13.69
N GLY A 181 -8.76 -0.32 -13.62
CA GLY A 181 -7.87 0.76 -13.96
C GLY A 181 -6.42 0.53 -13.57
N ALA A 182 -5.63 1.57 -13.81
CA ALA A 182 -4.23 1.65 -13.46
C ALA A 182 -3.97 2.95 -12.69
N ILE A 183 -3.32 2.86 -11.55
CA ILE A 183 -2.95 4.00 -10.71
C ILE A 183 -1.47 4.27 -10.93
N PRO A 184 -1.12 5.45 -11.42
CA PRO A 184 0.28 5.84 -11.60
C PRO A 184 1.03 5.89 -10.26
N GLU A 185 2.31 5.61 -10.31
CA GLU A 185 3.21 5.91 -9.23
C GLU A 185 3.24 7.42 -8.96
N HIS A 186 3.08 7.79 -7.70
CA HIS A 186 3.16 9.18 -7.29
C HIS A 186 4.30 9.34 -6.29
N ARG A 187 5.27 10.20 -6.63
CA ARG A 187 6.51 10.34 -5.86
C ARG A 187 6.25 10.73 -4.39
N ALA A 188 5.28 11.58 -4.14
CA ALA A 188 4.93 11.96 -2.76
C ALA A 188 4.46 10.80 -1.88
N MET A 189 3.96 9.71 -2.49
CA MET A 189 3.58 8.48 -1.76
C MET A 189 4.77 7.56 -1.47
N LEU A 190 5.96 7.89 -1.99
CA LEU A 190 7.19 7.13 -1.83
C LEU A 190 8.21 7.87 -0.95
N THR A 191 7.82 9.00 -0.36
CA THR A 191 8.68 9.78 0.53
C THR A 191 8.89 9.05 1.86
N VAL A 192 10.03 9.31 2.47
CA VAL A 192 10.35 8.89 3.84
C VAL A 192 10.64 10.13 4.67
N THR A 193 10.48 10.05 6.00
CA THR A 193 10.80 11.16 6.88
C THR A 193 12.26 11.09 7.36
N LEU A 194 12.82 12.20 7.80
CA LEU A 194 14.14 12.22 8.44
C LEU A 194 14.20 11.26 9.62
N ARG A 195 13.14 11.21 10.43
CA ARG A 195 13.03 10.27 11.56
C ARG A 195 13.14 8.81 11.11
N GLN A 196 12.45 8.45 10.03
CA GLN A 196 12.50 7.09 9.47
C GLN A 196 13.90 6.76 8.94
N ILE A 197 14.57 7.72 8.29
CA ILE A 197 15.94 7.55 7.81
C ILE A 197 16.90 7.33 8.98
N ALA A 198 16.83 8.18 10.01
CA ALA A 198 17.68 8.06 11.20
C ALA A 198 17.47 6.71 11.92
N ALA A 199 16.22 6.30 12.11
CA ALA A 199 15.89 5.02 12.73
C ALA A 199 16.38 3.81 11.90
N GLN A 200 16.26 3.86 10.57
CA GLN A 200 16.69 2.76 9.70
C GLN A 200 18.22 2.62 9.65
N LEU A 201 18.95 3.74 9.79
CA LEU A 201 20.40 3.77 9.76
C LEU A 201 21.05 3.64 11.14
N ASP A 202 20.23 3.53 12.20
CA ASP A 202 20.70 3.64 13.60
C ASP A 202 21.56 4.91 13.81
N GLY A 203 21.08 5.98 13.19
CA GLY A 203 21.80 7.25 13.12
C GLY A 203 21.55 8.14 14.33
N ALA A 204 22.58 8.89 14.75
CA ALA A 204 22.48 9.91 15.79
C ALA A 204 22.31 11.31 15.19
N TRP A 205 21.48 12.12 15.84
CA TRP A 205 21.37 13.54 15.51
C TRP A 205 22.62 14.29 16.00
N LEU A 206 23.26 15.02 15.10
CA LEU A 206 24.33 15.96 15.48
C LEU A 206 23.74 17.29 15.97
N GLU A 207 22.57 17.66 15.42
CA GLU A 207 21.77 18.80 15.82
C GLU A 207 20.30 18.39 15.77
N ASP A 208 19.51 18.83 16.73
CA ASP A 208 18.09 18.50 16.78
C ASP A 208 17.35 19.07 15.56
N PRO A 209 16.70 18.25 14.73
CA PRO A 209 16.02 18.74 13.54
C PRO A 209 14.78 19.54 13.94
N LYS A 210 14.54 20.66 13.24
CA LYS A 210 13.34 21.50 13.45
C LYS A 210 12.05 20.72 13.16
N ASP A 211 12.09 19.86 12.14
CA ASP A 211 10.98 19.00 11.74
C ASP A 211 11.52 17.61 11.33
N PRO A 212 11.62 16.67 12.27
CA PRO A 212 12.08 15.31 11.97
C PRO A 212 11.09 14.50 11.10
N ASP A 213 9.85 14.95 11.00
CA ASP A 213 8.80 14.29 10.22
C ASP A 213 8.63 14.92 8.83
N SER A 214 9.49 15.88 8.45
CA SER A 214 9.52 16.40 7.09
C SER A 214 9.82 15.30 6.07
N SER A 215 9.05 15.31 4.98
CA SER A 215 9.12 14.30 3.91
C SER A 215 10.31 14.55 2.99
N ILE A 216 11.09 13.50 2.74
CA ILE A 216 12.23 13.48 1.81
C ILE A 216 11.84 12.68 0.56
N ALA A 217 11.79 13.36 -0.57
CA ALA A 217 11.48 12.75 -1.87
C ALA A 217 12.73 12.50 -2.73
N HIS A 218 13.83 13.17 -2.43
CA HIS A 218 15.05 13.11 -3.23
C HIS A 218 16.26 12.79 -2.36
N PHE A 219 17.08 11.84 -2.85
CA PHE A 219 18.35 11.49 -2.24
C PHE A 219 19.49 11.85 -3.19
N LEU A 220 20.42 12.68 -2.72
CA LEU A 220 21.62 13.07 -3.45
C LEU A 220 22.85 12.50 -2.74
N VAL A 221 23.81 12.03 -3.51
CA VAL A 221 25.08 11.52 -2.96
C VAL A 221 26.17 12.52 -3.27
N GLY A 222 26.79 13.07 -2.23
CA GLY A 222 27.94 13.95 -2.31
C GLY A 222 29.22 13.17 -2.58
N GLY A 223 29.50 12.94 -3.86
CA GLY A 223 30.69 12.19 -4.32
C GLY A 223 31.87 13.08 -4.72
N ASN A 224 31.84 13.66 -5.91
CA ASN A 224 33.04 14.20 -6.56
C ASN A 224 32.96 15.65 -7.07
N ILE A 225 31.88 16.42 -6.82
CA ILE A 225 31.65 17.65 -7.57
C ILE A 225 31.64 18.85 -6.62
N MET A 226 32.72 19.65 -6.63
CA MET A 226 32.78 20.93 -5.92
C MET A 226 32.28 22.10 -6.77
N ASP A 227 32.69 22.19 -8.03
CA ASP A 227 32.47 23.38 -8.87
C ASP A 227 31.01 23.66 -9.22
N SER A 228 30.17 22.63 -9.31
CA SER A 228 28.73 22.74 -9.57
C SER A 228 27.86 22.43 -8.35
N GLY A 229 28.51 22.32 -7.17
CA GLY A 229 27.85 21.90 -5.93
C GLY A 229 26.59 22.68 -5.57
N PRO A 230 26.59 24.03 -5.56
CA PRO A 230 25.38 24.81 -5.29
C PRO A 230 24.23 24.52 -6.24
N ASN A 231 24.52 24.36 -7.53
CA ASN A 231 23.49 24.01 -8.52
C ASN A 231 23.03 22.56 -8.41
N TYR A 232 23.87 21.65 -7.95
CA TYR A 232 23.55 20.25 -7.77
C TYR A 232 22.73 20.01 -6.48
N PHE A 233 23.18 20.57 -5.37
CA PHE A 233 22.55 20.39 -4.07
C PHE A 233 21.35 21.34 -3.81
N GLY A 234 21.19 22.38 -4.61
CA GLY A 234 20.02 23.31 -4.56
C GLY A 234 18.87 22.93 -5.48
N ARG A 235 18.86 21.71 -6.05
CA ARG A 235 17.86 21.29 -7.05
C ARG A 235 16.45 21.09 -6.49
N TYR A 236 16.36 20.59 -5.27
CA TYR A 236 15.11 20.15 -4.67
C TYR A 236 15.01 20.71 -3.26
N SER A 237 13.81 21.07 -2.83
CA SER A 237 13.55 21.55 -1.48
C SER A 237 13.30 20.43 -0.47
N ASP A 238 12.98 19.21 -0.96
CA ASP A 238 12.61 18.02 -0.19
C ASP A 238 13.67 16.91 -0.37
N GLN A 239 14.93 17.28 -0.22
CA GLN A 239 16.07 16.41 -0.45
C GLN A 239 16.86 16.09 0.82
N ALA A 240 17.43 14.90 0.85
CA ALA A 240 18.51 14.53 1.75
C ALA A 240 19.81 14.36 0.98
N VAL A 241 20.90 14.90 1.51
CA VAL A 241 22.23 14.74 0.93
C VAL A 241 23.05 13.78 1.77
N ILE A 242 23.51 12.70 1.16
CA ILE A 242 24.37 11.69 1.80
C ILE A 242 25.81 12.03 1.48
N VAL A 243 26.58 12.36 2.51
CA VAL A 243 27.98 12.80 2.40
C VAL A 243 28.84 11.98 3.37
N ARG A 244 30.06 11.67 2.95
CA ARG A 244 31.05 11.05 3.83
C ARG A 244 31.51 12.02 4.92
N ALA A 245 31.73 11.52 6.13
CA ALA A 245 32.17 12.35 7.26
C ALA A 245 33.52 13.06 7.02
N GLU A 246 34.40 12.47 6.23
CA GLU A 246 35.74 13.01 5.92
C GLU A 246 35.72 14.05 4.76
N ARG A 247 34.51 14.46 4.31
CA ARG A 247 34.37 15.43 3.20
C ARG A 247 33.67 16.71 3.65
N PRO A 248 34.35 17.52 4.53
CA PRO A 248 33.77 18.78 5.02
C PRO A 248 33.55 19.80 3.90
N ASP A 249 34.31 19.72 2.80
CA ASP A 249 34.16 20.52 1.60
C ASP A 249 32.79 20.31 0.96
N ILE A 250 32.32 19.07 0.82
CA ILE A 250 31.00 18.74 0.26
C ILE A 250 29.89 19.07 1.26
N GLN A 251 30.11 18.83 2.56
CA GLN A 251 29.16 19.19 3.62
C GLN A 251 28.87 20.70 3.57
N MET A 252 29.91 21.53 3.51
CA MET A 252 29.76 22.98 3.43
C MET A 252 28.98 23.43 2.17
N VAL A 253 29.29 22.84 1.03
CA VAL A 253 28.62 23.18 -0.23
C VAL A 253 27.16 22.70 -0.22
N SER A 254 26.87 21.57 0.38
CA SER A 254 25.49 21.06 0.47
C SER A 254 24.60 21.90 1.41
N LEU A 255 25.19 22.49 2.45
CA LEU A 255 24.48 23.41 3.37
C LEU A 255 24.31 24.82 2.78
N GLY A 256 25.15 25.22 1.83
CA GLY A 256 25.09 26.52 1.17
C GLY A 256 24.04 26.65 0.05
N GLY A 257 23.38 25.55 -0.34
CA GLY A 257 22.18 25.63 -1.17
C GLY A 257 21.01 26.18 -0.36
N ASP A 258 20.18 27.04 -0.96
CA ASP A 258 18.97 27.60 -0.34
C ASP A 258 18.07 26.49 0.20
N THR A 259 18.37 26.02 1.40
CA THR A 259 17.48 25.19 2.18
C THR A 259 16.48 26.13 2.85
N LYS A 260 15.32 26.27 2.22
CA LYS A 260 14.17 26.92 2.88
C LYS A 260 13.70 26.08 4.05
#